data_bdfea6ce57bfd1046bbbb7130b28f875
#
_entry.id   bdfea6ce57bfd1046bbbb7130b28f875
#
_cell.length_a   1.000
_cell.length_b   1.000
_cell.length_c   1.000
_cell.angle_alpha   90.00
_cell.angle_beta   90.00
_cell.angle_gamma   90.00
#
_symmetry.space_group_name_H-M   'P 1'
#
loop_
_entity.id
_entity.type
_entity.pdbx_description
1 polymer ?
#
loop_
_entity_poly.entity_id
_entity_poly.type
_entity_poly.pdbx_seq_one_letter_code
_entity_poly.pdbx_strand_id
1 'polypeptide(L)'
;MEAPASDRSAQKPTGAFVGASWGALVIGIGAYLIGLWNATMQLNEKGFYFTVLLYGLFAAVSLQKIVRDKLDGIQVTGIYYTICWASLGMSIFLLTVGLWNSELPLNEKGFYGISFLLALFASVVVQKNIRDIHLFSNKPSAPDEKLESVGEQRSEKNAS
;
A
#
# COMPACT_ATOMS: atom_id res chain seq x y z
N MET A 1 21.01 15.07 -29.87
CA MET A 1 21.60 14.18 -28.84
C MET A 1 20.49 13.92 -27.82
N GLU A 2 19.62 12.96 -28.15
CA GLU A 2 18.49 12.60 -27.29
C GLU A 2 19.01 11.74 -26.15
N ALA A 3 18.74 12.17 -24.91
CA ALA A 3 19.05 11.38 -23.74
C ALA A 3 18.20 10.09 -23.76
N PRO A 4 18.77 8.91 -23.48
CA PRO A 4 18.01 7.68 -23.46
C PRO A 4 16.94 7.79 -22.37
N ALA A 5 15.68 7.52 -22.76
CA ALA A 5 14.58 7.36 -21.83
C ALA A 5 15.02 6.34 -20.77
N SER A 6 15.19 6.80 -19.53
CA SER A 6 15.55 5.95 -18.41
C SER A 6 14.50 4.85 -18.32
N ASP A 7 14.90 3.65 -18.70
CA ASP A 7 14.16 2.42 -18.48
C ASP A 7 13.89 2.32 -16.96
N ARG A 8 12.76 2.86 -16.52
CA ARG A 8 12.21 2.59 -15.19
C ARG A 8 11.69 1.16 -15.24
N SER A 9 12.62 0.22 -15.36
CA SER A 9 12.32 -1.19 -15.15
C SER A 9 11.75 -1.31 -13.74
N ALA A 10 10.42 -1.36 -13.66
CA ALA A 10 9.73 -1.71 -12.46
C ALA A 10 10.35 -3.02 -11.99
N GLN A 11 11.18 -2.98 -10.95
CA GLN A 11 11.80 -4.18 -10.42
C GLN A 11 10.72 -4.99 -9.71
N LYS A 12 10.60 -6.26 -10.07
CA LYS A 12 9.70 -7.19 -9.39
C LYS A 12 10.07 -7.22 -7.89
N PRO A 13 9.14 -6.92 -6.98
CA PRO A 13 9.44 -6.94 -5.55
C PRO A 13 9.86 -8.35 -5.14
N THR A 14 10.87 -8.45 -4.27
CA THR A 14 11.34 -9.74 -3.77
C THR A 14 10.27 -10.39 -2.87
N GLY A 15 10.17 -11.73 -2.89
CA GLY A 15 9.21 -12.45 -2.05
C GLY A 15 9.37 -12.12 -0.56
N ALA A 16 10.60 -11.91 -0.08
CA ALA A 16 10.88 -11.49 1.28
C ALA A 16 10.28 -10.12 1.61
N PHE A 17 10.40 -9.15 0.71
CA PHE A 17 9.82 -7.82 0.89
C PHE A 17 8.28 -7.84 0.90
N VAL A 18 7.68 -8.64 0.02
CA VAL A 18 6.23 -8.86 0.00
C VAL A 18 5.76 -9.50 1.32
N GLY A 19 6.43 -10.56 1.77
CA GLY A 19 6.11 -11.23 3.04
C GLY A 19 6.25 -10.30 4.25
N ALA A 20 7.33 -9.51 4.32
CA ALA A 20 7.54 -8.53 5.38
C ALA A 20 6.43 -7.44 5.41
N SER A 21 5.98 -6.99 4.23
CA SER A 21 4.91 -6.00 4.12
C SER A 21 3.57 -6.52 4.65
N TRP A 22 3.22 -7.77 4.31
CA TRP A 22 2.04 -8.44 4.85
C TRP A 22 2.15 -8.67 6.35
N GLY A 23 3.33 -9.11 6.82
CA GLY A 23 3.61 -9.27 8.25
C GLY A 23 3.43 -7.96 9.02
N ALA A 24 3.98 -6.85 8.52
CA ALA A 24 3.82 -5.53 9.12
C ALA A 24 2.36 -5.07 9.17
N LEU A 25 1.57 -5.34 8.12
CA LEU A 25 0.14 -5.02 8.08
C LEU A 25 -0.63 -5.79 9.14
N VAL A 26 -0.44 -7.10 9.21
CA VAL A 26 -1.11 -7.97 10.20
C VAL A 26 -0.71 -7.59 11.62
N ILE A 27 0.58 -7.31 11.86
CA ILE A 27 1.07 -6.88 13.18
C ILE A 27 0.49 -5.51 13.54
N GLY A 28 0.50 -4.53 12.65
CA GLY A 28 -0.02 -3.18 12.92
C GLY A 28 -1.51 -3.20 13.26
N ILE A 29 -2.32 -3.82 12.41
CA ILE A 29 -3.77 -3.94 12.65
C ILE A 29 -4.04 -4.82 13.88
N GLY A 30 -3.39 -5.99 13.97
CA GLY A 30 -3.58 -6.93 15.06
C GLY A 30 -3.21 -6.33 16.42
N ALA A 31 -2.06 -5.68 16.53
CA ALA A 31 -1.63 -5.00 17.74
C ALA A 31 -2.64 -3.92 18.18
N TYR A 32 -3.08 -3.08 17.22
CA TYR A 32 -4.08 -2.05 17.49
C TYR A 32 -5.40 -2.64 18.00
N LEU A 33 -5.93 -3.68 17.34
CA LEU A 33 -7.20 -4.31 17.72
C LEU A 33 -7.11 -5.08 19.03
N ILE A 34 -6.00 -5.79 19.29
CA ILE A 34 -5.75 -6.48 20.56
C ILE A 34 -5.65 -5.45 21.69
N GLY A 35 -4.93 -4.36 21.49
CA GLY A 35 -4.87 -3.25 22.44
C GLY A 35 -6.26 -2.71 22.74
N LEU A 36 -7.05 -2.45 21.70
CA LEU A 36 -8.42 -1.91 21.82
C LEU A 36 -9.37 -2.88 22.55
N TRP A 37 -9.22 -4.18 22.29
CA TRP A 37 -10.01 -5.19 22.98
C TRP A 37 -9.72 -5.21 24.48
N ASN A 38 -8.46 -5.16 24.86
CA ASN A 38 -8.01 -5.22 26.26
C ASN A 38 -8.12 -3.88 27.02
N ALA A 39 -8.31 -2.77 26.32
CA ALA A 39 -8.39 -1.45 26.94
C ALA A 39 -9.60 -1.34 27.91
N THR A 40 -9.41 -0.65 29.01
CA THR A 40 -10.47 -0.34 29.99
C THR A 40 -11.31 0.87 29.57
N MET A 41 -11.67 0.92 28.28
CA MET A 41 -12.50 1.97 27.68
C MET A 41 -13.96 1.56 27.59
N GLN A 42 -14.85 2.55 27.52
CA GLN A 42 -16.26 2.31 27.22
C GLN A 42 -16.44 1.83 25.76
N LEU A 43 -17.55 1.14 25.51
CA LEU A 43 -17.82 0.56 24.19
C LEU A 43 -17.89 1.63 23.06
N ASN A 44 -18.44 2.79 23.37
CA ASN A 44 -18.49 3.92 22.44
C ASN A 44 -17.09 4.45 22.09
N GLU A 45 -16.17 4.51 23.05
CA GLU A 45 -14.77 4.89 22.81
C GLU A 45 -14.06 3.84 21.95
N LYS A 46 -14.25 2.55 22.25
CA LYS A 46 -13.74 1.46 21.40
C LYS A 46 -14.26 1.57 19.97
N GLY A 47 -15.54 1.88 19.80
CA GLY A 47 -16.15 2.13 18.50
C GLY A 47 -15.52 3.31 17.77
N PHE A 48 -15.23 4.40 18.47
CA PHE A 48 -14.53 5.55 17.90
C PHE A 48 -13.14 5.15 17.36
N TYR A 49 -12.30 4.52 18.19
CA TYR A 49 -10.94 4.13 17.77
C TYR A 49 -10.95 3.10 16.66
N PHE A 50 -11.89 2.16 16.67
CA PHE A 50 -12.08 1.20 15.58
C PHE A 50 -12.43 1.91 14.25
N THR A 51 -13.37 2.86 14.31
CA THR A 51 -13.78 3.64 13.13
C THR A 51 -12.63 4.49 12.61
N VAL A 52 -11.85 5.11 13.48
CA VAL A 52 -10.67 5.90 13.10
C VAL A 52 -9.62 5.03 12.39
N LEU A 53 -9.39 3.80 12.86
CA LEU A 53 -8.50 2.85 12.18
C LEU A 53 -8.98 2.53 10.76
N LEU A 54 -10.26 2.16 10.60
CA LEU A 54 -10.83 1.84 9.28
C LEU A 54 -10.79 3.04 8.35
N TYR A 55 -11.13 4.23 8.85
CA TYR A 55 -11.08 5.46 8.09
C TYR A 55 -9.65 5.80 7.64
N GLY A 56 -8.67 5.66 8.53
CA GLY A 56 -7.27 5.87 8.21
C GLY A 56 -6.74 4.91 7.15
N LEU A 57 -7.04 3.61 7.27
CA LEU A 57 -6.68 2.61 6.27
C LEU A 57 -7.29 2.92 4.90
N PHE A 58 -8.58 3.24 4.86
CA PHE A 58 -9.26 3.63 3.62
C PHE A 58 -8.65 4.89 3.00
N ALA A 59 -8.37 5.91 3.81
CA ALA A 59 -7.77 7.16 3.36
C ALA A 59 -6.36 6.95 2.79
N ALA A 60 -5.52 6.13 3.47
CA ALA A 60 -4.17 5.81 3.02
C ALA A 60 -4.15 5.08 1.68
N VAL A 61 -5.02 4.07 1.53
CA VAL A 61 -5.17 3.29 0.28
C VAL A 61 -5.70 4.18 -0.86
N SER A 62 -6.70 5.02 -0.58
CA SER A 62 -7.28 5.93 -1.56
C SER A 62 -6.27 6.99 -2.03
N LEU A 63 -5.50 7.55 -1.08
CA LEU A 63 -4.46 8.52 -1.40
C LEU A 63 -3.36 7.89 -2.25
N GLN A 64 -2.90 6.70 -1.90
CA GLN A 64 -1.88 6.00 -2.66
C GLN A 64 -2.35 5.71 -4.09
N LYS A 65 -3.60 5.31 -4.27
CA LYS A 65 -4.19 5.09 -5.58
C LYS A 65 -4.18 6.38 -6.42
N ILE A 66 -4.70 7.47 -5.87
CA ILE A 66 -4.87 8.71 -6.63
C ILE A 66 -3.54 9.40 -6.97
N VAL A 67 -2.56 9.35 -6.06
CA VAL A 67 -1.20 9.86 -6.33
C VAL A 67 -0.57 9.11 -7.49
N ARG A 68 -0.77 7.80 -7.53
CA ARG A 68 -0.27 6.97 -8.62
C ARG A 68 -0.98 7.25 -9.94
N ASP A 69 -2.31 7.30 -9.94
CA ASP A 69 -3.08 7.57 -11.15
C ASP A 69 -2.63 8.90 -11.80
N LYS A 70 -2.32 9.91 -10.95
CA LYS A 70 -1.74 11.17 -11.40
C LYS A 70 -0.34 11.02 -12.00
N LEU A 71 0.51 10.15 -11.44
CA LEU A 71 1.86 9.88 -11.97
C LEU A 71 1.81 9.09 -13.28
N ASP A 72 0.80 8.24 -13.44
CA ASP A 72 0.56 7.45 -14.66
C ASP A 72 -0.13 8.29 -15.77
N GLY A 73 -0.33 9.59 -15.55
CA GLY A 73 -0.94 10.51 -16.52
C GLY A 73 -2.47 10.39 -16.63
N ILE A 74 -3.11 9.62 -15.75
CA ILE A 74 -4.55 9.50 -15.70
C ILE A 74 -5.15 10.80 -15.14
N GLN A 75 -6.17 11.33 -15.81
CA GLN A 75 -6.83 12.55 -15.36
C GLN A 75 -7.55 12.33 -14.02
N VAL A 76 -7.06 13.02 -13.01
CA VAL A 76 -7.62 12.99 -11.66
C VAL A 76 -8.22 14.36 -11.36
N THR A 77 -9.47 14.36 -10.90
CA THR A 77 -10.14 15.60 -10.50
C THR A 77 -9.43 16.21 -9.27
N GLY A 78 -9.10 17.49 -9.32
CA GLY A 78 -8.42 18.18 -8.22
C GLY A 78 -9.17 18.09 -6.89
N ILE A 79 -10.50 18.13 -6.92
CA ILE A 79 -11.34 17.96 -5.72
C ILE A 79 -11.11 16.61 -5.08
N TYR A 80 -11.10 15.51 -5.85
CA TYR A 80 -10.89 14.18 -5.30
C TYR A 80 -9.49 14.01 -4.71
N TYR A 81 -8.47 14.57 -5.37
CA TYR A 81 -7.11 14.60 -4.83
C TYR A 81 -7.03 15.31 -3.47
N THR A 82 -7.68 16.49 -3.35
CA THR A 82 -7.72 17.24 -2.10
C THR A 82 -8.47 16.49 -1.00
N ILE A 83 -9.60 15.84 -1.32
CA ILE A 83 -10.38 15.06 -0.36
C ILE A 83 -9.55 13.88 0.18
N CYS A 84 -8.77 13.18 -0.65
CA CYS A 84 -7.93 12.07 -0.18
C CYS A 84 -6.84 12.53 0.81
N TRP A 85 -6.19 13.67 0.53
CA TRP A 85 -5.21 14.27 1.46
C TRP A 85 -5.87 14.74 2.75
N ALA A 86 -7.01 15.43 2.65
CA ALA A 86 -7.76 15.89 3.80
C ALA A 86 -8.24 14.71 4.67
N SER A 87 -8.69 13.61 4.04
CA SER A 87 -9.14 12.41 4.76
C SER A 87 -8.02 11.75 5.53
N LEU A 88 -6.82 11.62 4.94
CA LEU A 88 -5.69 11.07 5.67
C LEU A 88 -5.28 11.98 6.84
N GLY A 89 -5.18 13.28 6.61
CA GLY A 89 -4.89 14.26 7.67
C GLY A 89 -5.93 14.23 8.78
N MET A 90 -7.22 14.14 8.41
CA MET A 90 -8.32 14.06 9.37
C MET A 90 -8.27 12.77 10.21
N SER A 91 -7.92 11.63 9.63
CA SER A 91 -7.82 10.37 10.38
C SER A 91 -6.71 10.42 11.44
N ILE A 92 -5.55 11.00 11.09
CA ILE A 92 -4.45 11.21 12.04
C ILE A 92 -4.84 12.22 13.13
N PHE A 93 -5.51 13.31 12.73
CA PHE A 93 -6.01 14.32 13.66
C PHE A 93 -7.00 13.72 14.66
N LEU A 94 -7.99 12.94 14.18
CA LEU A 94 -8.98 12.29 15.05
C LEU A 94 -8.32 11.32 16.03
N LEU A 95 -7.34 10.53 15.58
CA LEU A 95 -6.59 9.66 16.49
C LEU A 95 -5.85 10.49 17.54
N THR A 96 -5.15 11.54 17.13
CA THR A 96 -4.37 12.39 18.04
C THR A 96 -5.26 13.05 19.10
N VAL A 97 -6.39 13.63 18.67
CA VAL A 97 -7.35 14.27 19.59
C VAL A 97 -7.98 13.21 20.52
N GLY A 98 -8.36 12.06 19.98
CA GLY A 98 -8.90 10.95 20.79
C GLY A 98 -7.91 10.51 21.87
N LEU A 99 -6.66 10.23 21.51
CA LEU A 99 -5.64 9.84 22.47
C LEU A 99 -5.29 10.94 23.48
N TRP A 100 -5.31 12.21 23.04
CA TRP A 100 -5.07 13.33 23.94
C TRP A 100 -6.10 13.40 25.05
N ASN A 101 -7.37 13.25 24.70
CA ASN A 101 -8.49 13.32 25.62
C ASN A 101 -8.76 12.02 26.40
N SER A 102 -8.12 10.91 26.02
CA SER A 102 -8.30 9.63 26.75
C SER A 102 -7.60 9.64 28.10
N GLU A 103 -8.12 8.86 29.04
CA GLU A 103 -7.50 8.63 30.35
C GLU A 103 -6.40 7.57 30.31
N LEU A 104 -6.00 7.11 29.12
CA LEU A 104 -4.96 6.10 28.97
C LEU A 104 -3.59 6.59 29.43
N PRO A 105 -2.75 5.72 29.99
CA PRO A 105 -1.37 6.04 30.29
C PRO A 105 -0.57 6.30 29.00
N LEU A 106 0.50 7.09 29.11
CA LEU A 106 1.28 7.58 27.97
C LEU A 106 1.84 6.43 27.10
N ASN A 107 2.25 5.32 27.72
CA ASN A 107 2.74 4.13 27.01
C ASN A 107 1.66 3.51 26.12
N GLU A 108 0.42 3.45 26.56
CA GLU A 108 -0.70 2.94 25.76
C GLU A 108 -1.04 3.92 24.62
N LYS A 109 -1.04 5.22 24.88
CA LYS A 109 -1.21 6.24 23.83
C LYS A 109 -0.15 6.09 22.73
N GLY A 110 1.11 5.92 23.13
CA GLY A 110 2.20 5.65 22.19
C GLY A 110 2.02 4.36 21.41
N PHE A 111 1.58 3.30 22.06
CA PHE A 111 1.30 2.02 21.43
C PHE A 111 0.22 2.13 20.34
N TYR A 112 -0.91 2.81 20.61
CA TYR A 112 -1.95 3.04 19.60
C TYR A 112 -1.45 3.89 18.42
N GLY A 113 -0.70 4.97 18.72
CA GLY A 113 -0.12 5.83 17.69
C GLY A 113 0.82 5.06 16.76
N ILE A 114 1.76 4.29 17.30
CA ILE A 114 2.73 3.50 16.53
C ILE A 114 2.04 2.39 15.74
N SER A 115 1.12 1.65 16.37
CA SER A 115 0.38 0.57 15.69
C SER A 115 -0.47 1.09 14.53
N PHE A 116 -1.12 2.24 14.71
CA PHE A 116 -1.88 2.91 13.66
C PHE A 116 -1.00 3.33 12.48
N LEU A 117 0.12 4.03 12.75
CA LEU A 117 1.03 4.46 11.70
C LEU A 117 1.65 3.26 10.96
N LEU A 118 1.99 2.19 11.68
CA LEU A 118 2.49 0.95 11.07
C LEU A 118 1.42 0.34 10.14
N ALA A 119 0.16 0.27 10.59
CA ALA A 119 -0.94 -0.25 9.78
C ALA A 119 -1.17 0.59 8.51
N LEU A 120 -1.15 1.92 8.61
CA LEU A 120 -1.30 2.81 7.45
C LEU A 120 -0.14 2.64 6.46
N PHE A 121 1.10 2.67 6.96
CA PHE A 121 2.28 2.50 6.11
C PHE A 121 2.27 1.14 5.41
N ALA A 122 2.04 0.07 6.17
CA ALA A 122 2.02 -1.29 5.63
C ALA A 122 0.91 -1.48 4.59
N SER A 123 -0.27 -0.87 4.78
CA SER A 123 -1.37 -0.95 3.81
C SER A 123 -0.99 -0.34 2.45
N VAL A 124 -0.28 0.79 2.47
CA VAL A 124 0.25 1.44 1.26
C VAL A 124 1.29 0.55 0.57
N VAL A 125 2.22 -0.03 1.33
CA VAL A 125 3.28 -0.90 0.80
C VAL A 125 2.72 -2.19 0.21
N VAL A 126 1.78 -2.84 0.90
CA VAL A 126 1.10 -4.05 0.41
C VAL A 126 0.36 -3.77 -0.89
N GLN A 127 -0.39 -2.67 -0.97
CA GLN A 127 -1.10 -2.28 -2.18
C GLN A 127 -0.14 -2.03 -3.36
N LYS A 128 0.99 -1.36 -3.11
CA LYS A 128 2.04 -1.18 -4.12
C LYS A 128 2.57 -2.53 -4.60
N ASN A 129 2.92 -3.43 -3.68
CA ASN A 129 3.50 -4.73 -4.02
C ASN A 129 2.54 -5.60 -4.85
N ILE A 130 1.25 -5.66 -4.48
CA ILE A 130 0.23 -6.40 -5.23
C ILE A 130 0.17 -5.90 -6.67
N ARG A 131 0.14 -4.60 -6.87
CA ARG A 131 0.11 -4.00 -8.19
C ARG A 131 1.36 -4.33 -9.00
N ASP A 132 2.54 -4.14 -8.41
CA ASP A 132 3.80 -4.37 -9.10
C ASP A 132 3.88 -5.83 -9.57
N ILE A 133 3.44 -6.80 -8.75
CA ILE A 133 3.33 -8.20 -9.14
C ILE A 133 2.38 -8.40 -10.33
N HIS A 134 1.20 -7.76 -10.32
CA HIS A 134 0.23 -7.87 -11.42
C HIS A 134 0.77 -7.29 -12.74
N LEU A 135 1.50 -6.17 -12.69
CA LEU A 135 2.10 -5.58 -13.87
C LEU A 135 3.17 -6.48 -14.49
N PHE A 136 3.95 -7.18 -13.66
CA PHE A 136 4.93 -8.17 -14.15
C PHE A 136 4.27 -9.42 -14.73
N SER A 137 3.19 -9.90 -14.12
CA SER A 137 2.46 -11.07 -14.60
C SER A 137 1.77 -10.85 -15.95
N ASN A 138 1.37 -9.61 -16.24
CA ASN A 138 0.67 -9.24 -17.46
C ASN A 138 1.59 -8.69 -18.58
N LYS A 139 2.91 -8.62 -18.35
CA LYS A 139 3.85 -8.23 -19.41
C LYS A 139 3.92 -9.37 -20.42
N PRO A 140 3.53 -9.18 -21.70
CA PRO A 140 3.69 -10.22 -22.73
C PRO A 140 5.16 -10.60 -22.80
N SER A 141 5.46 -11.90 -22.82
CA SER A 141 6.81 -12.40 -23.12
C SER A 141 7.26 -11.75 -24.42
N ALA A 142 8.45 -11.18 -24.41
CA ALA A 142 8.96 -10.41 -25.55
C ALA A 142 8.83 -11.25 -26.84
N PRO A 143 8.46 -10.64 -27.98
CA PRO A 143 8.31 -11.34 -29.27
C PRO A 143 9.60 -12.03 -29.74
N ASP A 144 10.74 -11.60 -29.21
CA ASP A 144 12.07 -12.03 -29.66
C ASP A 144 12.39 -13.50 -29.36
N GLU A 145 11.91 -14.02 -28.20
CA GLU A 145 12.17 -15.43 -27.85
C GLU A 145 11.40 -16.43 -28.75
N LYS A 146 10.23 -16.01 -29.27
CA LYS A 146 9.49 -16.81 -30.25
C LYS A 146 10.10 -16.77 -31.66
N LEU A 147 10.76 -15.67 -32.02
CA LEU A 147 11.40 -15.52 -33.32
C LEU A 147 12.72 -16.31 -33.39
N GLU A 148 13.49 -16.36 -32.30
CA GLU A 148 14.69 -17.20 -32.22
C GLU A 148 14.34 -18.69 -32.28
N SER A 149 13.37 -19.15 -31.50
CA SER A 149 12.97 -20.57 -31.52
C SER A 149 12.39 -21.03 -32.86
N VAL A 150 11.66 -20.14 -33.56
CA VAL A 150 11.15 -20.43 -34.92
C VAL A 150 12.27 -20.37 -35.95
N GLY A 151 13.26 -19.50 -35.77
CA GLY A 151 14.45 -19.39 -36.61
C GLY A 151 15.33 -20.63 -36.54
N GLU A 152 15.58 -21.14 -35.34
CA GLU A 152 16.35 -22.37 -35.12
C GLU A 152 15.67 -23.60 -35.73
N GLN A 153 14.36 -23.80 -35.48
CA GLN A 153 13.61 -24.91 -36.06
C GLN A 153 13.55 -24.90 -37.59
N ARG A 154 13.58 -23.70 -38.19
CA ARG A 154 13.60 -23.55 -39.64
C ARG A 154 14.98 -23.84 -40.26
N SER A 155 16.05 -23.51 -39.50
CA SER A 155 17.41 -23.79 -39.88
C SER A 155 17.72 -25.30 -39.83
N GLU A 156 17.27 -26.01 -38.81
CA GLU A 156 17.42 -27.46 -38.71
C GLU A 156 16.64 -28.22 -39.78
N LYS A 157 15.47 -27.74 -40.16
CA LYS A 157 14.64 -28.40 -41.20
C LYS A 157 15.18 -28.22 -42.62
N ASN A 158 16.00 -27.18 -42.83
CA ASN A 158 16.64 -26.96 -44.14
C ASN A 158 18.03 -27.61 -44.25
N ALA A 159 18.57 -28.17 -43.16
CA ALA A 159 19.85 -28.85 -43.12
C ALA A 159 19.75 -30.37 -43.18
N SER A 160 18.52 -30.90 -43.21
CA SER A 160 18.18 -32.35 -43.35
C SER A 160 17.64 -32.64 -44.75
#